data_04fdb995e7753235851f0e70aabe10ae
#
_entry.id   04fdb995e7753235851f0e70aabe10ae
#
_cell.length_a   1.000
_cell.length_b   1.000
_cell.length_c   1.000
_cell.angle_alpha   90.00
_cell.angle_beta   90.00
_cell.angle_gamma   90.00
#
_symmetry.space_group_name_H-M   'P 1'
#
loop_
_entity.id
_entity.type
_entity.pdbx_description
1 polymer ?
#
loop_
_entity_poly.entity_id
_entity_poly.type
_entity_poly.pdbx_seq_one_letter_code
_entity_poly.pdbx_strand_id
1 'polypeptide(L)'
;MDFKQLEKQYRDELLQNVIPFWLEKSQDKEYGGYFTCLDRQGNVFDTDKFIWLQAREVWLFSMLYNRVEKRQEWLDTAIQGAEFLKKYGHDGHLNWYFSLDQQGNPLVEPYNIFSYTFATMAFGQLSIATANQEYADIAKKTFDIILSKQENPKGKWSKAHPGTRSLKNFALPMILCNLALEIEPLLEPSFIEKAMEACIHEVMEVFLRPELGGIVVENVNTDGSLSDTFEGRHLNPGHAIEAMWFIMDLGKRLNRPELIEKAVQTTLTMLNYGWDKQYGGIYYFMDRKGCPPQQLEWDQKLWWVHIETLISLIKGYQLTGNKECLEWFEKVHNYTWQHFKDPKHREWWGYLNRQGEVLLDLKGGKWKGCFHVPRGLYQVWKTIEKLNVQE
;
A
#
# COMPACT_ATOMS: atom_id res chain seq x y z
N MET A 1 19.28 18.99 6.52
CA MET A 1 19.13 17.52 6.60
C MET A 1 20.30 16.89 5.84
N ASP A 2 20.96 15.85 6.37
CA ASP A 2 22.06 15.16 5.67
C ASP A 2 21.48 13.99 4.84
N PHE A 3 21.35 14.19 3.54
CA PHE A 3 20.78 13.18 2.65
C PHE A 3 21.66 11.94 2.51
N LYS A 4 22.99 12.04 2.63
CA LYS A 4 23.89 10.86 2.57
C LYS A 4 23.70 9.96 3.80
N GLN A 5 23.55 10.57 4.97
CA GLN A 5 23.27 9.84 6.20
C GLN A 5 21.89 9.18 6.15
N LEU A 6 20.87 9.90 5.67
CA LEU A 6 19.51 9.36 5.52
C LEU A 6 19.46 8.21 4.49
N GLU A 7 20.09 8.35 3.34
CA GLU A 7 20.19 7.28 2.35
C GLU A 7 20.72 5.99 2.98
N LYS A 8 21.85 6.12 3.69
CA LYS A 8 22.45 4.98 4.40
C LYS A 8 21.48 4.40 5.45
N GLN A 9 20.81 5.25 6.23
CA GLN A 9 19.88 4.83 7.29
C GLN A 9 18.71 4.00 6.74
N TYR A 10 18.05 4.49 5.68
CA TYR A 10 16.91 3.78 5.08
C TYR A 10 17.32 2.50 4.36
N ARG A 11 18.45 2.51 3.65
CA ARG A 11 19.01 1.33 2.99
C ARG A 11 19.40 0.25 4.01
N ASP A 12 20.13 0.62 5.03
CA ASP A 12 20.65 -0.33 6.03
C ASP A 12 19.50 -0.89 6.87
N GLU A 13 18.49 -0.10 7.22
CA GLU A 13 17.28 -0.58 7.90
C GLU A 13 16.52 -1.59 7.04
N LEU A 14 16.37 -1.34 5.74
CA LEU A 14 15.76 -2.28 4.83
C LEU A 14 16.56 -3.59 4.75
N LEU A 15 17.84 -3.50 4.38
CA LEU A 15 18.63 -4.66 3.97
C LEU A 15 19.25 -5.44 5.14
N GLN A 16 19.44 -4.83 6.31
CA GLN A 16 20.09 -5.47 7.47
C GLN A 16 19.12 -5.77 8.62
N ASN A 17 17.92 -5.16 8.61
CA ASN A 17 16.94 -5.34 9.68
C ASN A 17 15.64 -5.96 9.17
N VAL A 18 14.92 -5.27 8.26
CA VAL A 18 13.55 -5.67 7.88
C VAL A 18 13.53 -6.90 6.97
N ILE A 19 14.31 -6.90 5.88
CA ILE A 19 14.34 -8.03 4.95
C ILE A 19 14.85 -9.33 5.61
N PRO A 20 15.95 -9.32 6.41
CA PRO A 20 16.37 -10.53 7.13
C PRO A 20 15.32 -11.09 8.09
N PHE A 21 14.48 -10.23 8.72
CA PHE A 21 13.38 -10.71 9.56
C PHE A 21 12.39 -11.56 8.76
N TRP A 22 11.88 -11.04 7.64
CA TRP A 22 10.91 -11.77 6.83
C TRP A 22 11.50 -13.01 6.16
N LEU A 23 12.71 -12.95 5.64
CA LEU A 23 13.40 -14.13 5.08
C LEU A 23 13.55 -15.27 6.10
N GLU A 24 13.84 -14.93 7.35
CA GLU A 24 14.06 -15.93 8.40
C GLU A 24 12.75 -16.45 9.00
N LYS A 25 11.73 -15.61 9.16
CA LYS A 25 10.56 -15.89 9.99
C LYS A 25 9.28 -16.19 9.23
N SER A 26 9.12 -15.74 7.98
CA SER A 26 7.84 -15.85 7.27
C SER A 26 7.65 -17.15 6.50
N GLN A 27 8.73 -17.80 6.05
CA GLN A 27 8.60 -18.94 5.14
C GLN A 27 7.99 -20.19 5.79
N ASP A 28 6.88 -20.68 5.25
CA ASP A 28 6.33 -22.00 5.58
C ASP A 28 7.02 -23.06 4.70
N LYS A 29 7.98 -23.76 5.27
CA LYS A 29 8.75 -24.79 4.56
C LYS A 29 8.02 -26.14 4.41
N GLU A 30 6.92 -26.30 5.12
CA GLU A 30 6.12 -27.54 5.09
C GLU A 30 5.05 -27.51 4.00
N TYR A 31 4.27 -26.42 3.94
CA TYR A 31 3.15 -26.28 3.01
C TYR A 31 3.34 -25.22 1.93
N GLY A 32 4.41 -24.42 2.00
CA GLY A 32 4.66 -23.31 1.09
C GLY A 32 3.91 -22.03 1.49
N GLY A 33 4.19 -20.94 0.78
CA GLY A 33 3.69 -19.62 1.16
C GLY A 33 4.37 -19.08 2.43
N TYR A 34 3.71 -18.13 3.11
CA TYR A 34 4.30 -17.38 4.20
C TYR A 34 3.41 -17.34 5.45
N PHE A 35 4.04 -17.38 6.63
CA PHE A 35 3.42 -16.96 7.88
C PHE A 35 3.47 -15.45 7.99
N THR A 36 2.34 -14.81 8.23
CA THR A 36 2.26 -13.37 8.45
C THR A 36 1.92 -13.00 9.90
N CYS A 37 1.31 -13.92 10.65
CA CYS A 37 0.97 -13.73 12.05
C CYS A 37 2.17 -14.05 12.95
N LEU A 38 3.03 -13.05 13.14
CA LEU A 38 4.31 -13.15 13.84
C LEU A 38 4.32 -12.24 15.07
N ASP A 39 4.67 -12.79 16.23
CA ASP A 39 4.84 -12.03 17.47
C ASP A 39 6.07 -11.12 17.40
N ARG A 40 6.38 -10.43 18.48
CA ARG A 40 7.53 -9.53 18.58
C ARG A 40 8.86 -10.23 18.26
N GLN A 41 9.02 -11.49 18.64
CA GLN A 41 10.21 -12.30 18.44
C GLN A 41 10.25 -12.97 17.07
N GLY A 42 9.16 -12.92 16.31
CA GLY A 42 8.98 -13.59 15.04
C GLY A 42 8.51 -15.04 15.18
N ASN A 43 7.95 -15.42 16.33
CA ASN A 43 7.28 -16.72 16.47
C ASN A 43 5.90 -16.67 15.84
N VAL A 44 5.53 -17.74 15.15
CA VAL A 44 4.20 -17.88 14.55
C VAL A 44 3.15 -18.11 15.64
N PHE A 45 2.14 -17.23 15.73
CA PHE A 45 1.03 -17.39 16.67
C PHE A 45 -0.29 -17.77 15.99
N ASP A 46 -0.37 -17.67 14.66
CA ASP A 46 -1.48 -18.11 13.84
C ASP A 46 -0.96 -18.51 12.47
N THR A 47 -1.53 -19.55 11.85
CA THR A 47 -1.07 -20.13 10.60
C THR A 47 -1.94 -19.79 9.40
N ASP A 48 -3.04 -19.04 9.57
CA ASP A 48 -3.90 -18.60 8.48
C ASP A 48 -3.12 -17.76 7.48
N LYS A 49 -3.36 -18.01 6.19
CA LYS A 49 -2.68 -17.35 5.08
C LYS A 49 -3.63 -16.40 4.37
N PHE A 50 -3.38 -15.10 4.50
CA PHE A 50 -4.18 -14.03 3.87
C PHE A 50 -3.62 -13.77 2.47
N ILE A 51 -4.41 -14.02 1.42
CA ILE A 51 -3.95 -14.02 0.03
C ILE A 51 -3.30 -12.69 -0.36
N TRP A 52 -3.90 -11.56 0.04
CA TRP A 52 -3.33 -10.25 -0.24
C TRP A 52 -1.95 -10.00 0.41
N LEU A 53 -1.67 -10.60 1.58
CA LEU A 53 -0.35 -10.53 2.23
C LEU A 53 0.64 -11.52 1.62
N GLN A 54 0.20 -12.72 1.25
CA GLN A 54 1.02 -13.67 0.48
C GLN A 54 1.52 -13.01 -0.82
N ALA A 55 0.61 -12.39 -1.57
CA ALA A 55 0.92 -11.73 -2.81
C ALA A 55 1.86 -10.52 -2.63
N ARG A 56 1.65 -9.71 -1.59
CA ARG A 56 2.53 -8.59 -1.24
C ARG A 56 3.97 -9.02 -0.98
N GLU A 57 4.18 -10.15 -0.32
CA GLU A 57 5.50 -10.68 -0.02
C GLU A 57 6.17 -11.24 -1.29
N VAL A 58 5.44 -11.95 -2.16
CA VAL A 58 5.91 -12.34 -3.50
C VAL A 58 6.34 -11.11 -4.31
N TRP A 59 5.50 -10.07 -4.34
CA TRP A 59 5.82 -8.82 -5.04
C TRP A 59 7.11 -8.21 -4.50
N LEU A 60 7.26 -8.12 -3.18
CA LEU A 60 8.40 -7.47 -2.57
C LEU A 60 9.72 -8.17 -2.93
N PHE A 61 9.80 -9.49 -2.73
CA PHE A 61 11.04 -10.23 -3.03
C PHE A 61 11.35 -10.24 -4.54
N SER A 62 10.33 -10.27 -5.41
CA SER A 62 10.50 -10.12 -6.85
C SER A 62 11.01 -8.71 -7.21
N MET A 63 10.48 -7.67 -6.58
CA MET A 63 10.89 -6.28 -6.78
C MET A 63 12.32 -6.05 -6.31
N LEU A 64 12.71 -6.58 -5.15
CA LEU A 64 14.08 -6.49 -4.64
C LEU A 64 15.07 -7.17 -5.60
N TYR A 65 14.72 -8.36 -6.09
CA TYR A 65 15.53 -9.07 -7.10
C TYR A 65 15.65 -8.26 -8.39
N ASN A 66 14.58 -7.65 -8.86
CA ASN A 66 14.59 -6.89 -10.12
C ASN A 66 15.29 -5.54 -10.00
N ARG A 67 15.17 -4.84 -8.86
CA ARG A 67 15.49 -3.40 -8.76
C ARG A 67 16.63 -3.09 -7.77
N VAL A 68 17.06 -4.04 -6.94
CA VAL A 68 18.13 -3.84 -5.96
C VAL A 68 19.33 -4.71 -6.27
N GLU A 69 19.18 -6.03 -6.16
CA GLU A 69 20.30 -6.97 -6.38
C GLU A 69 19.74 -8.34 -6.80
N LYS A 70 20.40 -9.02 -7.74
CA LYS A 70 20.05 -10.36 -8.23
C LYS A 70 20.45 -11.46 -7.23
N ARG A 71 19.88 -11.44 -6.00
CA ARG A 71 20.08 -12.47 -4.98
C ARG A 71 19.14 -13.64 -5.22
N GLN A 72 19.74 -14.83 -5.41
CA GLN A 72 18.95 -16.04 -5.66
C GLN A 72 17.99 -16.36 -4.52
N GLU A 73 18.37 -16.12 -3.27
CA GLU A 73 17.51 -16.31 -2.10
C GLU A 73 16.21 -15.50 -2.17
N TRP A 74 16.24 -14.26 -2.69
CA TRP A 74 15.03 -13.46 -2.88
C TRP A 74 14.13 -14.03 -3.97
N LEU A 75 14.74 -14.48 -5.07
CA LEU A 75 13.98 -15.10 -6.16
C LEU A 75 13.33 -16.41 -5.72
N ASP A 76 14.07 -17.27 -5.02
CA ASP A 76 13.56 -18.55 -4.51
C ASP A 76 12.41 -18.34 -3.52
N THR A 77 12.55 -17.35 -2.63
CA THR A 77 11.48 -16.96 -1.70
C THR A 77 10.23 -16.50 -2.46
N ALA A 78 10.36 -15.65 -3.47
CA ALA A 78 9.24 -15.18 -4.29
C ALA A 78 8.56 -16.32 -5.06
N ILE A 79 9.35 -17.23 -5.66
CA ILE A 79 8.81 -18.39 -6.37
C ILE A 79 8.05 -19.32 -5.43
N GLN A 80 8.56 -19.59 -4.23
CA GLN A 80 7.86 -20.42 -3.23
C GLN A 80 6.46 -19.87 -2.91
N GLY A 81 6.35 -18.59 -2.66
CA GLY A 81 5.06 -17.94 -2.39
C GLY A 81 4.13 -17.93 -3.61
N ALA A 82 4.67 -17.68 -4.80
CA ALA A 82 3.89 -17.67 -6.03
C ALA A 82 3.33 -19.04 -6.40
N GLU A 83 4.12 -20.11 -6.23
CA GLU A 83 3.65 -21.49 -6.47
C GLU A 83 2.55 -21.89 -5.47
N PHE A 84 2.64 -21.47 -4.20
CA PHE A 84 1.55 -21.64 -3.24
C PHE A 84 0.28 -20.88 -3.69
N LEU A 85 0.40 -19.62 -4.07
CA LEU A 85 -0.71 -18.81 -4.56
C LEU A 85 -1.34 -19.37 -5.84
N LYS A 86 -0.52 -19.81 -6.79
CA LYS A 86 -0.99 -20.42 -8.05
C LYS A 86 -1.77 -21.71 -7.80
N LYS A 87 -1.34 -22.51 -6.84
CA LYS A 87 -1.98 -23.80 -6.53
C LYS A 87 -3.23 -23.69 -5.69
N TYR A 88 -3.23 -22.78 -4.71
CA TYR A 88 -4.26 -22.75 -3.65
C TYR A 88 -5.00 -21.42 -3.54
N GLY A 89 -4.42 -20.33 -4.03
CA GLY A 89 -4.90 -18.96 -3.77
C GLY A 89 -6.22 -18.60 -4.43
N HIS A 90 -6.72 -19.41 -5.38
CA HIS A 90 -7.94 -19.12 -6.15
C HIS A 90 -8.71 -20.40 -6.53
N ASP A 91 -9.92 -20.25 -7.02
CA ASP A 91 -10.87 -21.31 -7.37
C ASP A 91 -10.62 -22.01 -8.72
N GLY A 92 -9.45 -21.84 -9.33
CA GLY A 92 -9.12 -22.30 -10.68
C GLY A 92 -9.52 -21.32 -11.80
N HIS A 93 -10.36 -20.34 -11.52
CA HIS A 93 -10.81 -19.28 -12.45
C HIS A 93 -10.26 -17.89 -12.10
N LEU A 94 -9.18 -17.83 -11.27
CA LEU A 94 -8.57 -16.60 -10.76
C LEU A 94 -9.53 -15.73 -9.92
N ASN A 95 -10.54 -16.33 -9.28
CA ASN A 95 -11.24 -15.70 -8.19
C ASN A 95 -10.42 -15.93 -6.91
N TRP A 96 -9.69 -14.92 -6.50
CA TRP A 96 -8.73 -15.00 -5.41
C TRP A 96 -9.43 -15.00 -4.06
N TYR A 97 -9.22 -16.05 -3.26
CA TYR A 97 -9.74 -16.15 -1.90
C TYR A 97 -9.24 -14.98 -1.02
N PHE A 98 -9.89 -14.75 0.11
CA PHE A 98 -9.38 -13.82 1.10
C PHE A 98 -8.36 -14.48 2.02
N SER A 99 -8.68 -15.66 2.56
CA SER A 99 -7.75 -16.41 3.40
C SER A 99 -7.91 -17.92 3.21
N LEU A 100 -6.82 -18.62 3.52
CA LEU A 100 -6.68 -20.08 3.53
C LEU A 100 -6.16 -20.51 4.89
N ASP A 101 -6.37 -21.80 5.23
CA ASP A 101 -5.60 -22.42 6.31
C ASP A 101 -4.13 -22.66 5.89
N GLN A 102 -3.32 -23.19 6.79
CA GLN A 102 -1.90 -23.45 6.53
C GLN A 102 -1.68 -24.37 5.31
N GLN A 103 -2.54 -25.39 5.13
CA GLN A 103 -2.45 -26.38 4.06
C GLN A 103 -2.94 -25.86 2.71
N GLY A 104 -3.60 -24.71 2.67
CA GLY A 104 -4.16 -24.13 1.46
C GLY A 104 -5.65 -24.40 1.24
N ASN A 105 -6.39 -24.90 2.25
CA ASN A 105 -7.83 -25.04 2.15
C ASN A 105 -8.50 -23.65 2.33
N PRO A 106 -9.49 -23.28 1.50
CA PRO A 106 -10.19 -22.02 1.60
C PRO A 106 -10.95 -21.84 2.92
N LEU A 107 -10.71 -20.72 3.60
CA LEU A 107 -11.44 -20.31 4.81
C LEU A 107 -12.44 -19.20 4.52
N VAL A 108 -12.08 -18.27 3.65
CA VAL A 108 -12.92 -17.09 3.36
C VAL A 108 -12.97 -16.84 1.85
N GLU A 109 -14.18 -16.65 1.37
CA GLU A 109 -14.57 -16.44 -0.03
C GLU A 109 -13.87 -15.25 -0.70
N PRO A 110 -13.82 -15.17 -2.06
CA PRO A 110 -13.17 -14.10 -2.83
C PRO A 110 -13.97 -12.77 -2.82
N TYR A 111 -14.31 -12.25 -1.65
CA TYR A 111 -15.07 -10.99 -1.52
C TYR A 111 -14.22 -9.72 -1.59
N ASN A 112 -12.90 -9.89 -1.46
CA ASN A 112 -11.97 -8.76 -1.32
C ASN A 112 -11.19 -8.55 -2.61
N ILE A 113 -11.49 -7.46 -3.31
CA ILE A 113 -10.83 -7.10 -4.57
C ILE A 113 -9.30 -6.88 -4.41
N PHE A 114 -8.82 -6.58 -3.19
CA PHE A 114 -7.38 -6.38 -2.94
C PHE A 114 -6.58 -7.68 -3.02
N SER A 115 -7.19 -8.86 -2.83
CA SER A 115 -6.54 -10.13 -3.14
C SER A 115 -6.15 -10.19 -4.63
N TYR A 116 -7.02 -9.70 -5.50
CA TYR A 116 -6.77 -9.65 -6.95
C TYR A 116 -5.68 -8.62 -7.31
N THR A 117 -5.75 -7.40 -6.73
CA THR A 117 -4.79 -6.34 -7.08
C THR A 117 -3.38 -6.73 -6.69
N PHE A 118 -3.18 -7.30 -5.50
CA PHE A 118 -1.85 -7.72 -5.07
C PHE A 118 -1.38 -9.01 -5.77
N ALA A 119 -2.27 -9.95 -6.12
CA ALA A 119 -1.91 -11.08 -6.98
C ALA A 119 -1.41 -10.59 -8.35
N THR A 120 -2.07 -9.60 -8.96
CA THR A 120 -1.61 -8.98 -10.20
C THR A 120 -0.22 -8.39 -10.07
N MET A 121 0.04 -7.62 -9.01
CA MET A 121 1.37 -7.04 -8.74
C MET A 121 2.43 -8.13 -8.55
N ALA A 122 2.13 -9.16 -7.76
CA ALA A 122 3.03 -10.26 -7.45
C ALA A 122 3.47 -11.01 -8.70
N PHE A 123 2.50 -11.52 -9.44
CA PHE A 123 2.79 -12.29 -10.66
C PHE A 123 3.38 -11.42 -11.78
N GLY A 124 3.02 -10.13 -11.83
CA GLY A 124 3.62 -9.16 -12.74
C GLY A 124 5.13 -8.98 -12.48
N GLN A 125 5.51 -8.68 -11.24
CA GLN A 125 6.93 -8.52 -10.88
C GLN A 125 7.72 -9.83 -11.00
N LEU A 126 7.12 -10.96 -10.62
CA LEU A 126 7.78 -12.26 -10.72
C LEU A 126 7.97 -12.70 -12.17
N SER A 127 7.05 -12.38 -13.07
CA SER A 127 7.19 -12.68 -14.50
C SER A 127 8.39 -11.94 -15.11
N ILE A 128 8.66 -10.71 -14.67
CA ILE A 128 9.84 -9.94 -15.09
C ILE A 128 11.12 -10.59 -14.53
N ALA A 129 11.09 -11.06 -13.28
CA ALA A 129 12.25 -11.68 -12.62
C ALA A 129 12.64 -13.01 -13.26
N THR A 130 11.67 -13.78 -13.74
CA THR A 130 11.85 -15.16 -14.23
C THR A 130 11.72 -15.31 -15.72
N ALA A 131 11.22 -14.31 -16.44
CA ALA A 131 10.78 -14.39 -17.83
C ALA A 131 9.74 -15.52 -18.07
N ASN A 132 8.96 -15.90 -17.06
CA ASN A 132 7.95 -16.95 -17.13
C ASN A 132 6.63 -16.40 -17.65
N GLN A 133 6.19 -16.90 -18.82
CA GLN A 133 4.97 -16.46 -19.48
C GLN A 133 3.71 -16.83 -18.68
N GLU A 134 3.68 -17.95 -17.98
CA GLU A 134 2.54 -18.36 -17.15
C GLU A 134 2.23 -17.32 -16.07
N TYR A 135 3.27 -16.78 -15.42
CA TYR A 135 3.10 -15.72 -14.42
C TYR A 135 2.58 -14.43 -15.05
N ALA A 136 3.11 -14.05 -16.23
CA ALA A 136 2.60 -12.90 -16.97
C ALA A 136 1.12 -13.05 -17.33
N ASP A 137 0.69 -14.24 -17.77
CA ASP A 137 -0.69 -14.54 -18.14
C ASP A 137 -1.63 -14.50 -16.93
N ILE A 138 -1.20 -15.01 -15.77
CA ILE A 138 -1.96 -14.87 -14.50
C ILE A 138 -2.16 -13.39 -14.15
N ALA A 139 -1.09 -12.59 -14.21
CA ALA A 139 -1.17 -11.16 -13.91
C ALA A 139 -2.13 -10.43 -14.85
N LYS A 140 -2.01 -10.63 -16.18
CA LYS A 140 -2.89 -9.99 -17.19
C LYS A 140 -4.35 -10.37 -17.01
N LYS A 141 -4.65 -11.66 -16.90
CA LYS A 141 -6.03 -12.16 -16.72
C LYS A 141 -6.64 -11.66 -15.42
N THR A 142 -5.86 -11.61 -14.34
CA THR A 142 -6.33 -11.07 -13.06
C THR A 142 -6.61 -9.57 -13.18
N PHE A 143 -5.78 -8.81 -13.91
CA PHE A 143 -6.02 -7.40 -14.16
C PHE A 143 -7.33 -7.16 -14.95
N ASP A 144 -7.59 -7.95 -15.99
CA ASP A 144 -8.85 -7.89 -16.75
C ASP A 144 -10.07 -8.16 -15.85
N ILE A 145 -9.95 -9.13 -14.93
CA ILE A 145 -11.01 -9.40 -13.94
C ILE A 145 -11.22 -8.21 -13.01
N ILE A 146 -10.15 -7.55 -12.54
CA ILE A 146 -10.27 -6.34 -11.71
C ILE A 146 -11.04 -5.26 -12.46
N LEU A 147 -10.67 -4.97 -13.71
CA LEU A 147 -11.33 -3.96 -14.52
C LEU A 147 -12.82 -4.27 -14.72
N SER A 148 -13.18 -5.54 -14.90
CA SER A 148 -14.58 -5.97 -15.03
C SER A 148 -15.41 -5.84 -13.73
N LYS A 149 -14.74 -5.76 -12.58
CA LYS A 149 -15.37 -5.69 -11.25
C LYS A 149 -15.41 -4.28 -10.65
N GLN A 150 -14.89 -3.25 -11.30
CA GLN A 150 -14.74 -1.91 -10.71
C GLN A 150 -16.05 -1.33 -10.14
N GLU A 151 -17.17 -1.50 -10.86
CA GLU A 151 -18.48 -0.97 -10.44
C GLU A 151 -19.12 -1.77 -9.29
N ASN A 152 -18.72 -3.04 -9.12
CA ASN A 152 -19.23 -3.90 -8.05
C ASN A 152 -18.12 -4.83 -7.52
N PRO A 153 -17.13 -4.27 -6.80
CA PRO A 153 -15.93 -5.03 -6.38
C PRO A 153 -16.24 -6.25 -5.49
N LYS A 154 -17.31 -6.20 -4.72
CA LYS A 154 -17.72 -7.31 -3.83
C LYS A 154 -18.64 -8.31 -4.51
N GLY A 155 -19.30 -7.96 -5.62
CA GLY A 155 -20.19 -8.82 -6.35
C GLY A 155 -21.27 -9.45 -5.44
N LYS A 156 -21.47 -10.75 -5.58
CA LYS A 156 -22.47 -11.51 -4.78
C LYS A 156 -22.19 -11.54 -3.26
N TRP A 157 -20.99 -11.17 -2.82
CA TRP A 157 -20.61 -11.13 -1.40
C TRP A 157 -20.81 -9.74 -0.77
N SER A 158 -21.46 -8.80 -1.48
CA SER A 158 -21.85 -7.51 -0.90
C SER A 158 -22.89 -7.70 0.19
N LYS A 159 -22.68 -7.04 1.34
CA LYS A 159 -23.64 -6.99 2.45
C LYS A 159 -24.64 -5.83 2.32
N ALA A 160 -24.43 -4.94 1.36
CA ALA A 160 -25.35 -3.84 1.12
C ALA A 160 -26.68 -4.37 0.55
N HIS A 161 -27.80 -3.85 1.07
CA HIS A 161 -29.13 -4.16 0.50
C HIS A 161 -29.26 -3.50 -0.88
N PRO A 162 -29.62 -4.26 -1.94
CA PRO A 162 -29.77 -3.69 -3.28
C PRO A 162 -30.73 -2.48 -3.31
N GLY A 163 -30.37 -1.46 -4.07
CA GLY A 163 -31.20 -0.24 -4.23
C GLY A 163 -31.17 0.72 -3.04
N THR A 164 -30.39 0.45 -1.99
CA THR A 164 -30.17 1.41 -0.90
C THR A 164 -28.94 2.28 -1.17
N ARG A 165 -28.47 3.06 -0.19
CA ARG A 165 -27.33 3.98 -0.31
C ARG A 165 -26.08 3.29 -0.88
N SER A 166 -25.92 3.35 -2.19
CA SER A 166 -24.72 2.87 -2.86
C SER A 166 -23.67 3.97 -2.85
N LEU A 167 -22.47 3.66 -2.37
CA LEU A 167 -21.34 4.58 -2.34
C LEU A 167 -20.21 4.01 -3.21
N LYS A 168 -19.53 4.88 -3.95
CA LYS A 168 -18.21 4.60 -4.52
C LYS A 168 -17.19 4.79 -3.41
N ASN A 169 -16.19 3.88 -3.34
CA ASN A 169 -15.11 3.93 -2.37
C ASN A 169 -13.77 4.25 -3.04
N PHE A 170 -12.97 5.07 -2.39
CA PHE A 170 -11.69 5.58 -2.87
C PHE A 170 -10.59 4.51 -3.01
N ALA A 171 -10.61 3.48 -2.16
CA ALA A 171 -9.47 2.56 -2.04
C ALA A 171 -9.14 1.81 -3.33
N LEU A 172 -10.13 1.43 -4.15
CA LEU A 172 -9.84 0.73 -5.41
C LEU A 172 -9.25 1.66 -6.48
N PRO A 173 -9.82 2.84 -6.81
CA PRO A 173 -9.18 3.79 -7.72
C PRO A 173 -7.75 4.17 -7.30
N MET A 174 -7.52 4.38 -6.00
CA MET A 174 -6.20 4.64 -5.45
C MET A 174 -5.21 3.52 -5.79
N ILE A 175 -5.54 2.27 -5.48
CA ILE A 175 -4.66 1.12 -5.74
C ILE A 175 -4.43 0.92 -7.23
N LEU A 176 -5.43 1.17 -8.07
CA LEU A 176 -5.30 1.07 -9.54
C LEU A 176 -4.25 2.03 -10.09
N CYS A 177 -4.06 3.20 -9.49
CA CYS A 177 -3.00 4.12 -9.88
C CYS A 177 -1.60 3.48 -9.77
N ASN A 178 -1.34 2.78 -8.67
CA ASN A 178 -0.07 2.06 -8.50
C ASN A 178 -0.01 0.79 -9.35
N LEU A 179 -1.10 0.02 -9.38
CA LEU A 179 -1.17 -1.22 -10.14
C LEU A 179 -0.93 -1.01 -11.64
N ALA A 180 -1.46 0.08 -12.21
CA ALA A 180 -1.24 0.43 -13.60
C ALA A 180 0.24 0.60 -13.95
N LEU A 181 1.02 1.24 -13.06
CA LEU A 181 2.47 1.38 -13.22
C LEU A 181 3.21 0.04 -13.06
N GLU A 182 2.77 -0.80 -12.14
CA GLU A 182 3.42 -2.09 -11.88
C GLU A 182 3.18 -3.12 -12.99
N ILE A 183 2.02 -3.07 -13.68
CA ILE A 183 1.68 -4.02 -14.75
C ILE A 183 1.99 -3.48 -16.16
N GLU A 184 2.28 -2.19 -16.29
CA GLU A 184 2.58 -1.53 -17.56
C GLU A 184 3.53 -2.32 -18.47
N PRO A 185 4.65 -2.91 -17.96
CA PRO A 185 5.58 -3.64 -18.81
C PRO A 185 4.99 -4.88 -19.51
N LEU A 186 3.82 -5.34 -19.10
CA LEU A 186 3.16 -6.55 -19.62
C LEU A 186 2.01 -6.25 -20.57
N LEU A 187 1.61 -4.99 -20.71
CA LEU A 187 0.40 -4.59 -21.43
C LEU A 187 0.71 -3.67 -22.61
N GLU A 188 -0.23 -3.61 -23.56
CA GLU A 188 -0.13 -2.68 -24.68
C GLU A 188 -0.20 -1.21 -24.20
N PRO A 189 0.72 -0.33 -24.66
CA PRO A 189 0.80 1.06 -24.19
C PRO A 189 -0.52 1.82 -24.24
N SER A 190 -1.27 1.72 -25.34
CA SER A 190 -2.54 2.43 -25.50
C SER A 190 -3.64 1.94 -24.56
N PHE A 191 -3.60 0.69 -24.16
CA PHE A 191 -4.55 0.11 -23.22
C PHE A 191 -4.25 0.57 -21.79
N ILE A 192 -2.98 0.47 -21.38
CA ILE A 192 -2.58 0.85 -20.01
C ILE A 192 -2.68 2.36 -19.78
N GLU A 193 -2.38 3.19 -20.77
CA GLU A 193 -2.54 4.65 -20.66
C GLU A 193 -4.01 5.05 -20.44
N LYS A 194 -4.97 4.36 -21.09
CA LYS A 194 -6.40 4.57 -20.81
C LYS A 194 -6.76 4.20 -19.36
N ALA A 195 -6.21 3.10 -18.85
CA ALA A 195 -6.44 2.71 -17.45
C ALA A 195 -5.81 3.72 -16.47
N MET A 196 -4.62 4.25 -16.78
CA MET A 196 -3.99 5.32 -15.99
C MET A 196 -4.86 6.59 -15.97
N GLU A 197 -5.33 7.05 -17.12
CA GLU A 197 -6.21 8.23 -17.20
C GLU A 197 -7.52 8.03 -16.44
N ALA A 198 -8.12 6.85 -16.52
CA ALA A 198 -9.35 6.54 -15.79
C ALA A 198 -9.15 6.60 -14.27
N CYS A 199 -8.09 6.00 -13.73
CA CYS A 199 -7.85 6.05 -12.29
C CYS A 199 -7.38 7.45 -11.81
N ILE A 200 -6.63 8.20 -12.62
CA ILE A 200 -6.30 9.61 -12.34
C ILE A 200 -7.60 10.44 -12.24
N HIS A 201 -8.51 10.28 -13.20
CA HIS A 201 -9.79 10.97 -13.17
C HIS A 201 -10.59 10.66 -11.89
N GLU A 202 -10.73 9.38 -11.53
CA GLU A 202 -11.44 9.01 -10.30
C GLU A 202 -10.79 9.66 -9.07
N VAL A 203 -9.47 9.54 -8.91
CA VAL A 203 -8.76 10.07 -7.75
C VAL A 203 -8.80 11.59 -7.69
N MET A 204 -8.51 12.28 -8.80
CA MET A 204 -8.24 13.72 -8.82
C MET A 204 -9.45 14.59 -9.14
N GLU A 205 -10.54 14.02 -9.71
CA GLU A 205 -11.74 14.78 -10.07
C GLU A 205 -12.99 14.29 -9.32
N VAL A 206 -13.05 12.99 -8.93
CA VAL A 206 -14.22 12.46 -8.22
C VAL A 206 -14.04 12.51 -6.70
N PHE A 207 -12.87 12.11 -6.19
CA PHE A 207 -12.62 12.02 -4.74
C PHE A 207 -11.90 13.23 -4.14
N LEU A 208 -11.05 13.91 -4.88
CA LEU A 208 -10.46 15.18 -4.44
C LEU A 208 -11.50 16.30 -4.51
N ARG A 209 -11.64 17.08 -3.42
CA ARG A 209 -12.69 18.08 -3.24
C ARG A 209 -12.12 19.50 -3.05
N PRO A 210 -11.91 20.25 -4.14
CA PRO A 210 -11.45 21.63 -4.05
C PRO A 210 -12.37 22.52 -3.22
N GLU A 211 -13.70 22.31 -3.32
CA GLU A 211 -14.72 23.03 -2.57
C GLU A 211 -14.69 22.80 -1.05
N LEU A 212 -14.00 21.76 -0.61
CA LEU A 212 -13.75 21.46 0.80
C LEU A 212 -12.29 21.76 1.22
N GLY A 213 -11.61 22.66 0.51
CA GLY A 213 -10.24 23.05 0.79
C GLY A 213 -9.18 22.06 0.27
N GLY A 214 -9.53 21.22 -0.70
CA GLY A 214 -8.59 20.30 -1.34
C GLY A 214 -8.35 19.01 -0.56
N ILE A 215 -9.30 18.58 0.27
CA ILE A 215 -9.27 17.25 0.92
C ILE A 215 -9.74 16.16 -0.03
N VAL A 216 -9.27 14.93 0.23
CA VAL A 216 -9.75 13.71 -0.44
C VAL A 216 -10.73 13.01 0.49
N VAL A 217 -11.91 12.69 -0.02
CA VAL A 217 -12.95 11.94 0.72
C VAL A 217 -12.84 10.45 0.42
N GLU A 218 -13.20 9.61 1.38
CA GLU A 218 -13.10 8.14 1.24
C GLU A 218 -14.29 7.54 0.50
N ASN A 219 -15.45 8.19 0.56
CA ASN A 219 -16.67 7.72 -0.10
C ASN A 219 -17.47 8.87 -0.71
N VAL A 220 -18.07 8.62 -1.87
CA VAL A 220 -19.00 9.52 -2.55
C VAL A 220 -20.24 8.76 -2.99
N ASN A 221 -21.34 9.45 -3.28
CA ASN A 221 -22.48 8.84 -3.95
C ASN A 221 -22.09 8.31 -5.34
N THR A 222 -22.88 7.43 -5.93
CA THR A 222 -22.57 6.84 -7.25
C THR A 222 -22.49 7.88 -8.38
N ASP A 223 -23.16 9.04 -8.23
CA ASP A 223 -23.08 10.16 -9.15
C ASP A 223 -21.88 11.10 -8.88
N GLY A 224 -21.02 10.74 -7.92
CA GLY A 224 -19.87 11.54 -7.52
C GLY A 224 -20.20 12.66 -6.52
N SER A 225 -21.44 12.90 -6.15
CA SER A 225 -21.80 13.92 -5.16
C SER A 225 -21.41 13.52 -3.74
N LEU A 226 -21.27 14.51 -2.85
CA LEU A 226 -20.96 14.26 -1.44
C LEU A 226 -22.13 13.62 -0.70
N SER A 227 -21.85 12.61 0.12
CA SER A 227 -22.79 12.02 1.05
C SER A 227 -22.59 12.58 2.46
N ASP A 228 -23.70 12.85 3.18
CA ASP A 228 -23.68 13.36 4.56
C ASP A 228 -24.03 12.27 5.58
N THR A 229 -23.58 11.05 5.31
CA THR A 229 -23.68 9.90 6.23
C THR A 229 -22.35 9.67 6.94
N PHE A 230 -22.31 8.77 7.93
CA PHE A 230 -21.06 8.35 8.56
C PHE A 230 -19.99 7.96 7.53
N GLU A 231 -20.37 7.09 6.58
CA GLU A 231 -19.45 6.63 5.54
C GLU A 231 -19.06 7.76 4.57
N GLY A 232 -20.02 8.63 4.20
CA GLY A 232 -19.77 9.73 3.26
C GLY A 232 -18.95 10.87 3.87
N ARG A 233 -18.91 10.99 5.21
CA ARG A 233 -18.07 11.98 5.90
C ARG A 233 -16.70 11.42 6.31
N HIS A 234 -16.50 10.13 6.12
CA HIS A 234 -15.27 9.43 6.49
C HIS A 234 -14.08 9.92 5.69
N LEU A 235 -12.98 10.17 6.38
CA LEU A 235 -11.68 10.49 5.81
C LEU A 235 -10.64 9.50 6.31
N ASN A 236 -9.76 9.10 5.41
CA ASN A 236 -8.54 8.34 5.72
C ASN A 236 -7.33 9.12 5.22
N PRO A 237 -6.67 9.92 6.07
CA PRO A 237 -5.52 10.71 5.66
C PRO A 237 -4.41 9.85 5.04
N GLY A 238 -4.20 8.63 5.55
CA GLY A 238 -3.20 7.69 5.01
C GLY A 238 -3.48 7.29 3.56
N HIS A 239 -4.70 6.88 3.23
CA HIS A 239 -5.09 6.54 1.86
C HIS A 239 -4.92 7.74 0.91
N ALA A 240 -5.37 8.92 1.34
CA ALA A 240 -5.25 10.12 0.54
C ALA A 240 -3.79 10.45 0.23
N ILE A 241 -2.91 10.42 1.22
CA ILE A 241 -1.49 10.72 1.06
C ILE A 241 -0.77 9.62 0.25
N GLU A 242 -1.09 8.34 0.48
CA GLU A 242 -0.55 7.24 -0.32
C GLU A 242 -0.93 7.40 -1.79
N ALA A 243 -2.20 7.71 -2.09
CA ALA A 243 -2.65 7.96 -3.46
C ALA A 243 -1.84 9.08 -4.14
N MET A 244 -1.48 10.13 -3.41
CA MET A 244 -0.80 11.26 -4.02
C MET A 244 0.60 10.90 -4.53
N TRP A 245 1.36 10.03 -3.88
CA TRP A 245 2.63 9.63 -4.48
C TRP A 245 2.44 8.68 -5.68
N PHE A 246 1.34 7.90 -5.74
CA PHE A 246 0.98 7.17 -6.97
C PHE A 246 0.68 8.15 -8.12
N ILE A 247 -0.08 9.21 -7.82
CA ILE A 247 -0.38 10.28 -8.80
C ILE A 247 0.89 11.02 -9.24
N MET A 248 1.84 11.28 -8.33
CA MET A 248 3.13 11.87 -8.70
C MET A 248 3.90 10.98 -9.67
N ASP A 249 3.94 9.66 -9.43
CA ASP A 249 4.60 8.71 -10.31
C ASP A 249 3.90 8.62 -11.68
N LEU A 250 2.56 8.63 -11.71
CA LEU A 250 1.77 8.72 -12.95
C LEU A 250 2.01 10.04 -13.68
N GLY A 251 2.02 11.16 -12.98
CA GLY A 251 2.32 12.48 -13.54
C GLY A 251 3.71 12.53 -14.18
N LYS A 252 4.70 11.91 -13.55
CA LYS A 252 6.04 11.74 -14.12
C LYS A 252 6.02 10.86 -15.37
N ARG A 253 5.35 9.69 -15.32
CA ARG A 253 5.24 8.76 -16.44
C ARG A 253 4.56 9.39 -17.66
N LEU A 254 3.51 10.18 -17.43
CA LEU A 254 2.71 10.83 -18.47
C LEU A 254 3.22 12.24 -18.84
N ASN A 255 4.33 12.69 -18.25
CA ASN A 255 4.92 14.04 -18.44
C ASN A 255 3.92 15.18 -18.14
N ARG A 256 3.24 15.10 -16.98
CA ARG A 256 2.21 16.04 -16.52
C ARG A 256 2.64 16.73 -15.21
N PRO A 257 3.48 17.77 -15.29
CA PRO A 257 3.98 18.47 -14.08
C PRO A 257 2.86 19.10 -13.26
N GLU A 258 1.78 19.58 -13.88
CA GLU A 258 0.62 20.16 -13.19
C GLU A 258 -0.09 19.13 -12.28
N LEU A 259 -0.08 17.85 -12.68
CA LEU A 259 -0.63 16.76 -11.89
C LEU A 259 0.25 16.49 -10.66
N ILE A 260 1.56 16.56 -10.82
CA ILE A 260 2.53 16.42 -9.73
C ILE A 260 2.35 17.53 -8.69
N GLU A 261 2.27 18.79 -9.14
CA GLU A 261 2.06 19.93 -8.24
C GLU A 261 0.75 19.82 -7.46
N LYS A 262 -0.35 19.44 -8.14
CA LYS A 262 -1.66 19.21 -7.50
C LYS A 262 -1.58 18.10 -6.45
N ALA A 263 -0.88 16.99 -6.74
CA ALA A 263 -0.69 15.89 -5.81
C ALA A 263 0.16 16.30 -4.58
N VAL A 264 1.22 17.07 -4.78
CA VAL A 264 2.04 17.63 -3.69
C VAL A 264 1.20 18.51 -2.78
N GLN A 265 0.43 19.45 -3.35
CA GLN A 265 -0.44 20.32 -2.57
C GLN A 265 -1.50 19.54 -1.79
N THR A 266 -2.07 18.51 -2.39
CA THR A 266 -3.05 17.62 -1.72
C THR A 266 -2.40 16.83 -0.58
N THR A 267 -1.17 16.33 -0.76
CA THR A 267 -0.39 15.68 0.32
C THR A 267 -0.26 16.61 1.53
N LEU A 268 0.19 17.86 1.31
CA LEU A 268 0.37 18.84 2.37
C LEU A 268 -0.95 19.20 3.05
N THR A 269 -2.02 19.37 2.27
CA THR A 269 -3.37 19.64 2.79
C THR A 269 -3.84 18.51 3.69
N MET A 270 -3.77 17.25 3.24
CA MET A 270 -4.22 16.10 4.00
C MET A 270 -3.37 15.86 5.24
N LEU A 271 -2.07 16.13 5.16
CA LEU A 271 -1.16 16.00 6.31
C LEU A 271 -1.43 17.08 7.36
N ASN A 272 -1.61 18.34 6.97
CA ASN A 272 -2.00 19.42 7.88
C ASN A 272 -3.34 19.13 8.56
N TYR A 273 -4.28 18.51 7.83
CA TYR A 273 -5.58 18.12 8.36
C TYR A 273 -5.48 16.92 9.32
N GLY A 274 -4.71 15.90 8.96
CA GLY A 274 -4.61 14.62 9.67
C GLY A 274 -3.60 14.57 10.82
N TRP A 275 -2.75 15.59 10.99
CA TRP A 275 -1.71 15.57 12.03
C TRP A 275 -2.28 15.84 13.43
N ASP A 276 -2.00 14.95 14.38
CA ASP A 276 -2.35 15.15 15.79
C ASP A 276 -1.45 16.24 16.42
N LYS A 277 -2.02 17.42 16.67
CA LYS A 277 -1.28 18.57 17.22
C LYS A 277 -0.86 18.38 18.67
N GLN A 278 -1.49 17.46 19.39
CA GLN A 278 -1.23 17.22 20.80
C GLN A 278 -0.13 16.17 21.02
N TYR A 279 -0.21 15.03 20.32
CA TYR A 279 0.69 13.90 20.54
C TYR A 279 1.61 13.61 19.35
N GLY A 280 1.42 14.29 18.24
CA GLY A 280 2.11 13.98 17.00
C GLY A 280 1.53 12.75 16.30
N GLY A 281 2.10 12.44 15.12
CA GLY A 281 1.61 11.37 14.27
C GLY A 281 0.30 11.72 13.55
N ILE A 282 -0.12 10.83 12.66
CA ILE A 282 -1.26 11.03 11.78
C ILE A 282 -2.42 10.18 12.27
N TYR A 283 -3.62 10.74 12.41
CA TYR A 283 -4.83 10.01 12.71
C TYR A 283 -5.15 8.97 11.64
N TYR A 284 -5.67 7.83 12.06
CA TYR A 284 -6.08 6.79 11.12
C TYR A 284 -7.33 7.20 10.36
N PHE A 285 -8.39 7.60 11.08
CA PHE A 285 -9.63 8.06 10.48
C PHE A 285 -10.10 9.40 11.07
N MET A 286 -10.85 10.14 10.27
CA MET A 286 -11.46 11.40 10.68
C MET A 286 -12.86 11.55 10.07
N ASP A 287 -13.65 12.46 10.61
CA ASP A 287 -14.91 12.90 10.01
C ASP A 287 -14.71 14.32 9.45
N ARG A 288 -15.11 14.57 8.18
CA ARG A 288 -14.89 15.87 7.52
C ARG A 288 -15.64 17.04 8.15
N LYS A 289 -16.65 16.78 8.99
CA LYS A 289 -17.40 17.79 9.74
C LYS A 289 -16.99 17.87 11.22
N GLY A 290 -15.98 17.08 11.64
CA GLY A 290 -15.56 17.03 13.03
C GLY A 290 -16.53 16.28 13.95
N CYS A 291 -17.45 15.50 13.40
CA CYS A 291 -18.28 14.58 14.18
C CYS A 291 -17.45 13.40 14.68
N PRO A 292 -17.91 12.67 15.71
CA PRO A 292 -17.25 11.44 16.13
C PRO A 292 -17.12 10.45 14.96
N PRO A 293 -15.93 9.93 14.68
CA PRO A 293 -15.76 8.90 13.65
C PRO A 293 -16.47 7.60 14.01
N GLN A 294 -16.87 6.86 12.99
CA GLN A 294 -17.53 5.57 13.15
C GLN A 294 -16.59 4.48 13.65
N GLN A 295 -15.32 4.56 13.26
CA GLN A 295 -14.30 3.57 13.58
C GLN A 295 -13.75 3.77 15.00
N LEU A 296 -13.76 2.72 15.82
CA LEU A 296 -13.26 2.76 17.21
C LEU A 296 -11.75 3.04 17.27
N GLU A 297 -11.01 2.63 16.23
CA GLU A 297 -9.56 2.79 16.10
C GLU A 297 -9.14 4.12 15.44
N TRP A 298 -10.03 5.09 15.33
CA TRP A 298 -9.83 6.33 14.57
C TRP A 298 -8.60 7.16 15.00
N ASP A 299 -8.25 7.14 16.25
CA ASP A 299 -7.14 7.93 16.81
C ASP A 299 -5.81 7.14 16.93
N GLN A 300 -5.80 5.87 16.52
CA GLN A 300 -4.59 5.07 16.48
C GLN A 300 -3.60 5.62 15.45
N LYS A 301 -2.31 5.33 15.69
CA LYS A 301 -1.22 5.66 14.77
C LYS A 301 -0.74 4.37 14.13
N LEU A 302 -0.88 4.26 12.80
CA LEU A 302 -0.51 3.05 12.08
C LEU A 302 0.80 3.22 11.29
N TRP A 303 1.59 2.16 11.22
CA TRP A 303 2.90 2.10 10.54
C TRP A 303 2.80 2.54 9.08
N TRP A 304 1.81 2.00 8.37
CA TRP A 304 1.68 2.23 6.93
C TRP A 304 1.33 3.69 6.61
N VAL A 305 0.49 4.33 7.40
CA VAL A 305 0.14 5.75 7.21
C VAL A 305 1.38 6.63 7.27
N HIS A 306 2.28 6.37 8.22
CA HIS A 306 3.49 7.17 8.43
C HIS A 306 4.55 6.90 7.38
N ILE A 307 4.82 5.63 7.03
CA ILE A 307 5.83 5.32 6.03
C ILE A 307 5.41 5.75 4.61
N GLU A 308 4.12 5.62 4.24
CA GLU A 308 3.59 6.11 2.97
C GLU A 308 3.63 7.66 2.89
N THR A 309 3.41 8.33 4.03
CA THR A 309 3.58 9.79 4.11
C THR A 309 5.03 10.20 3.85
N LEU A 310 6.00 9.48 4.40
CA LEU A 310 7.42 9.74 4.11
C LEU A 310 7.74 9.58 2.62
N ILE A 311 7.18 8.58 1.95
CA ILE A 311 7.34 8.43 0.49
C ILE A 311 6.80 9.66 -0.24
N SER A 312 5.55 10.04 0.08
CA SER A 312 4.87 11.15 -0.59
C SER A 312 5.64 12.47 -0.44
N LEU A 313 6.12 12.76 0.77
CA LEU A 313 6.86 13.98 1.07
C LEU A 313 8.22 14.06 0.38
N ILE A 314 9.01 13.00 0.45
CA ILE A 314 10.36 13.03 -0.16
C ILE A 314 10.28 13.02 -1.69
N LYS A 315 9.31 12.32 -2.29
CA LYS A 315 9.04 12.39 -3.73
C LYS A 315 8.56 13.77 -4.14
N GLY A 316 7.64 14.37 -3.36
CA GLY A 316 7.17 15.74 -3.60
C GLY A 316 8.33 16.74 -3.62
N TYR A 317 9.22 16.68 -2.63
CA TYR A 317 10.43 17.51 -2.63
C TYR A 317 11.33 17.23 -3.84
N GLN A 318 11.61 15.97 -4.15
CA GLN A 318 12.49 15.59 -5.26
C GLN A 318 11.96 16.04 -6.62
N LEU A 319 10.63 16.04 -6.81
CA LEU A 319 10.01 16.37 -8.09
C LEU A 319 9.73 17.86 -8.28
N THR A 320 9.52 18.62 -7.20
CA THR A 320 9.09 20.03 -7.27
C THR A 320 10.02 21.02 -6.57
N GLY A 321 10.92 20.54 -5.71
CA GLY A 321 11.75 21.39 -4.86
C GLY A 321 10.98 22.09 -3.73
N ASN A 322 9.73 21.70 -3.46
CA ASN A 322 8.90 22.30 -2.43
C ASN A 322 9.47 22.06 -1.02
N LYS A 323 9.97 23.12 -0.38
CA LYS A 323 10.62 23.04 0.94
C LYS A 323 9.68 22.63 2.07
N GLU A 324 8.38 22.92 1.97
CA GLU A 324 7.41 22.51 2.96
C GLU A 324 7.31 20.95 3.04
N CYS A 325 7.46 20.27 1.90
CA CYS A 325 7.58 18.81 1.88
C CYS A 325 8.78 18.32 2.71
N LEU A 326 9.92 19.02 2.64
CA LEU A 326 11.12 18.62 3.39
C LEU A 326 10.98 18.91 4.89
N GLU A 327 10.38 20.02 5.27
CA GLU A 327 10.06 20.36 6.67
C GLU A 327 9.12 19.32 7.28
N TRP A 328 8.07 18.94 6.57
CA TRP A 328 7.17 17.89 6.99
C TRP A 328 7.83 16.51 7.01
N PHE A 329 8.69 16.23 6.01
CA PHE A 329 9.44 14.96 6.00
C PHE A 329 10.29 14.81 7.26
N GLU A 330 11.01 15.83 7.68
CA GLU A 330 11.81 15.80 8.91
C GLU A 330 10.94 15.52 10.14
N LYS A 331 9.80 16.20 10.24
CA LYS A 331 8.86 16.02 11.36
C LYS A 331 8.25 14.62 11.40
N VAL A 332 7.79 14.11 10.27
CA VAL A 332 7.20 12.75 10.17
C VAL A 332 8.27 11.69 10.34
N HIS A 333 9.48 11.89 9.78
CA HIS A 333 10.63 11.01 9.95
C HIS A 333 10.97 10.83 11.43
N ASN A 334 11.16 11.92 12.17
CA ASN A 334 11.50 11.87 13.58
C ASN A 334 10.44 11.12 14.38
N TYR A 335 9.15 11.42 14.16
CA TYR A 335 8.05 10.69 14.81
C TYR A 335 8.08 9.20 14.47
N THR A 336 8.18 8.87 13.18
CA THR A 336 8.09 7.49 12.70
C THR A 336 9.23 6.62 13.25
N TRP A 337 10.46 7.10 13.18
CA TRP A 337 11.63 6.36 13.68
C TRP A 337 11.65 6.22 15.20
N GLN A 338 11.15 7.23 15.91
CA GLN A 338 11.06 7.19 17.38
C GLN A 338 10.02 6.19 17.88
N HIS A 339 8.86 6.10 17.22
CA HIS A 339 7.72 5.36 17.75
C HIS A 339 7.50 3.98 17.13
N PHE A 340 7.80 3.80 15.83
CA PHE A 340 7.55 2.53 15.16
C PHE A 340 8.75 1.58 15.11
N LYS A 341 9.98 2.08 15.18
CA LYS A 341 11.15 1.21 15.21
C LYS A 341 11.26 0.51 16.56
N ASP A 342 11.32 -0.84 16.56
CA ASP A 342 11.63 -1.60 17.76
C ASP A 342 13.15 -1.54 18.04
N PRO A 343 13.58 -1.03 19.19
CA PRO A 343 15.01 -0.92 19.49
C PRO A 343 15.68 -2.25 19.84
N LYS A 344 14.91 -3.32 20.06
CA LYS A 344 15.42 -4.61 20.56
C LYS A 344 15.25 -5.76 19.56
N HIS A 345 14.19 -5.73 18.75
CA HIS A 345 13.88 -6.79 17.80
C HIS A 345 13.78 -6.22 16.39
N ARG A 346 14.05 -7.05 15.39
CA ARG A 346 13.91 -6.70 13.98
C ARG A 346 12.45 -6.38 13.63
N GLU A 347 12.26 -5.71 12.49
CA GLU A 347 10.97 -5.23 11.98
C GLU A 347 10.33 -4.18 12.91
N TRP A 348 9.44 -3.39 12.35
CA TRP A 348 8.79 -2.27 13.02
C TRP A 348 7.48 -2.68 13.69
N TRP A 349 7.08 -1.93 14.73
CA TRP A 349 5.74 -1.99 15.28
C TRP A 349 4.70 -1.60 14.23
N GLY A 350 3.47 -2.13 14.36
CA GLY A 350 2.38 -1.79 13.44
C GLY A 350 1.38 -0.80 14.02
N TYR A 351 1.11 -0.93 15.30
CA TYR A 351 -0.05 -0.33 15.92
C TYR A 351 0.34 0.40 17.20
N LEU A 352 0.11 1.72 17.21
CA LEU A 352 0.31 2.56 18.38
C LEU A 352 -1.02 3.17 18.81
N ASN A 353 -1.16 3.43 20.11
CA ASN A 353 -2.25 4.24 20.63
C ASN A 353 -2.06 5.72 20.23
N ARG A 354 -3.02 6.58 20.56
CA ARG A 354 -2.96 8.00 20.23
C ARG A 354 -1.70 8.69 20.76
N GLN A 355 -1.19 8.28 21.94
CA GLN A 355 0.00 8.83 22.60
C GLN A 355 1.32 8.37 21.96
N GLY A 356 1.26 7.41 21.01
CA GLY A 356 2.44 6.87 20.35
C GLY A 356 3.08 5.67 21.08
N GLU A 357 2.37 5.05 22.00
CA GLU A 357 2.80 3.85 22.70
C GLU A 357 2.35 2.59 21.97
N VAL A 358 3.12 1.51 22.03
CA VAL A 358 2.82 0.24 21.37
C VAL A 358 1.51 -0.34 21.87
N LEU A 359 0.55 -0.52 20.98
CA LEU A 359 -0.78 -1.06 21.27
C LEU A 359 -0.84 -2.58 21.09
N LEU A 360 -0.20 -3.09 20.04
CA LEU A 360 -0.15 -4.52 19.76
C LEU A 360 1.31 -4.98 19.64
N ASP A 361 1.69 -5.95 20.47
CA ASP A 361 3.04 -6.50 20.56
C ASP A 361 3.26 -7.61 19.52
N LEU A 362 3.21 -7.22 18.24
CA LEU A 362 3.39 -8.12 17.10
C LEU A 362 4.15 -7.42 15.94
N LYS A 363 4.75 -8.23 15.08
CA LYS A 363 5.46 -7.77 13.87
C LYS A 363 4.66 -7.97 12.59
N GLY A 364 3.74 -8.91 12.59
CA GLY A 364 2.83 -9.19 11.50
C GLY A 364 1.52 -9.80 11.98
N GLY A 365 0.52 -9.83 11.10
CA GLY A 365 -0.81 -10.31 11.43
C GLY A 365 -1.71 -10.40 10.21
N LYS A 366 -3.02 -10.27 10.42
CA LYS A 366 -4.01 -10.24 9.34
C LYS A 366 -3.88 -8.99 8.44
N TRP A 367 -3.38 -7.88 8.97
CA TRP A 367 -3.35 -6.58 8.28
C TRP A 367 -1.93 -6.09 7.99
N LYS A 368 -0.96 -6.44 8.82
CA LYS A 368 0.46 -6.09 8.65
C LYS A 368 1.22 -7.32 8.16
N GLY A 369 1.98 -7.15 7.09
CA GLY A 369 2.87 -8.16 6.52
C GLY A 369 4.09 -7.51 5.90
N CYS A 370 4.84 -8.27 5.11
CA CYS A 370 6.06 -7.86 4.44
C CYS A 370 5.76 -6.95 3.23
N PHE A 371 5.33 -5.69 3.48
CA PHE A 371 4.98 -4.78 2.38
C PHE A 371 5.25 -3.30 2.67
N HIS A 372 4.42 -2.60 3.47
CA HIS A 372 4.53 -1.14 3.62
C HIS A 372 5.87 -0.69 4.17
N VAL A 373 6.38 -1.35 5.25
CA VAL A 373 7.68 -0.99 5.81
C VAL A 373 8.79 -1.18 4.78
N PRO A 374 9.01 -2.37 4.21
CA PRO A 374 10.10 -2.57 3.25
C PRO A 374 9.90 -1.79 1.95
N ARG A 375 8.65 -1.65 1.43
CA ARG A 375 8.36 -0.80 0.26
C ARG A 375 8.72 0.65 0.54
N GLY A 376 8.31 1.16 1.70
CA GLY A 376 8.56 2.54 2.07
C GLY A 376 10.04 2.84 2.28
N LEU A 377 10.76 1.98 3.00
CA LEU A 377 12.20 2.12 3.16
C LEU A 377 12.92 2.13 1.80
N TYR A 378 12.53 1.25 0.87
CA TYR A 378 13.05 1.22 -0.49
C TYR A 378 12.74 2.52 -1.26
N GLN A 379 11.50 2.97 -1.26
CA GLN A 379 11.07 4.15 -2.01
C GLN A 379 11.76 5.42 -1.49
N VAL A 380 11.84 5.58 -0.16
CA VAL A 380 12.54 6.72 0.44
C VAL A 380 14.03 6.67 0.12
N TRP A 381 14.69 5.52 0.32
CA TRP A 381 16.09 5.34 -0.04
C TRP A 381 16.36 5.72 -1.49
N LYS A 382 15.61 5.14 -2.45
CA LYS A 382 15.83 5.38 -3.89
C LYS A 382 15.49 6.81 -4.34
N THR A 383 14.64 7.50 -3.62
CA THR A 383 14.35 8.91 -3.86
C THR A 383 15.50 9.81 -3.36
N ILE A 384 16.02 9.53 -2.16
CA ILE A 384 17.16 10.27 -1.60
C ILE A 384 18.44 10.01 -2.41
N GLU A 385 18.67 8.79 -2.88
CA GLU A 385 19.79 8.45 -3.77
C GLU A 385 19.82 9.36 -5.02
N LYS A 386 18.64 9.66 -5.61
CA LYS A 386 18.51 10.60 -6.74
C LYS A 386 18.83 12.05 -6.36
N LEU A 387 18.45 12.47 -5.15
CA LEU A 387 18.79 13.82 -4.65
C LEU A 387 20.29 13.97 -4.47
N ASN A 388 20.98 12.95 -3.93
CA ASN A 388 22.44 12.96 -3.75
C ASN A 388 23.24 13.00 -5.07
N VAL A 389 22.67 12.54 -6.18
CA VAL A 389 23.32 12.59 -7.52
C VAL A 389 23.12 13.97 -8.17
N GLN A 390 22.10 14.73 -7.75
CA GLN A 390 21.80 16.06 -8.30
C GLN A 390 22.56 17.19 -7.59
N GLU A 391 23.09 16.94 -6.39
CA GLU A 391 24.04 17.83 -5.69
C GLU A 391 25.50 17.59 -6.19
#